data_d3d8ed4f3c509d7aa84b54cbb71b218b
#
_entry.id   d3d8ed4f3c509d7aa84b54cbb71b218b
#
_cell.length_a   1.000
_cell.length_b   1.000
_cell.length_c   1.000
_cell.angle_alpha   90.00
_cell.angle_beta   90.00
_cell.angle_gamma   90.00
#
_symmetry.space_group_name_H-M   'P 1'
#
loop_
_entity.id
_entity.type
_entity.pdbx_description
1 polymer ?
#
loop_
_entity_poly.entity_id
_entity_poly.type
_entity_poly.pdbx_seq_one_letter_code
_entity_poly.pdbx_strand_id
1 'polypeptide(L)'
;MLHHFRMYIIVFNYHLQVVLVADCLLKELESDLLFDAVVLPGGGKGAENLAASQEVGAILRRHEEQGKILAAVCAAPTAFLSHDIGKGKNITSYPAFKAWIILQLNFRVTVPIF
;
A
#
# COMPACT_ATOMS: atom_id res chain seq x y z
N MET A 1 -8.92 -28.51 4.83
CA MET A 1 -9.35 -27.11 4.92
C MET A 1 -8.84 -26.35 3.70
N LEU A 2 -9.70 -26.07 2.76
CA LEU A 2 -9.34 -25.32 1.56
C LEU A 2 -9.30 -23.83 1.94
N HIS A 3 -8.08 -23.28 2.07
CA HIS A 3 -7.92 -21.85 2.15
C HIS A 3 -8.23 -21.25 0.78
N HIS A 4 -9.37 -20.60 0.64
CA HIS A 4 -9.69 -19.82 -0.53
C HIS A 4 -8.82 -18.55 -0.49
N PHE A 5 -7.76 -18.54 -1.27
CA PHE A 5 -6.97 -17.34 -1.52
C PHE A 5 -7.84 -16.42 -2.39
N ARG A 6 -8.47 -15.43 -1.81
CA ARG A 6 -9.10 -14.35 -2.56
C ARG A 6 -8.07 -13.23 -2.69
N MET A 7 -7.53 -13.06 -3.88
CA MET A 7 -6.73 -11.90 -4.23
C MET A 7 -7.64 -10.86 -4.86
N TYR A 8 -7.82 -9.74 -4.18
CA TYR A 8 -8.50 -8.58 -4.75
C TYR A 8 -7.45 -7.67 -5.37
N ILE A 9 -7.52 -7.52 -6.68
CA ILE A 9 -6.62 -6.64 -7.42
C ILE A 9 -7.36 -5.34 -7.67
N ILE A 10 -6.90 -4.27 -7.03
CA ILE A 10 -7.32 -2.91 -7.33
C ILE A 10 -6.26 -2.32 -8.23
N VAL A 11 -6.59 -2.12 -9.50
CA VAL A 11 -5.63 -1.59 -10.46
C VAL A 11 -6.00 -0.17 -10.84
N PHE A 12 -5.07 0.73 -10.60
CA PHE A 12 -5.05 2.04 -11.25
C PHE A 12 -4.15 1.94 -12.48
N ASN A 13 -4.76 1.89 -13.65
CA ASN A 13 -4.03 1.73 -14.91
C ASN A 13 -3.55 3.08 -15.45
N TYR A 14 -2.25 3.17 -15.73
CA TYR A 14 -1.70 4.17 -16.62
C TYR A 14 -0.57 3.55 -17.45
N HIS A 15 -0.82 3.42 -18.75
CA HIS A 15 0.16 3.15 -19.81
C HIS A 15 0.86 1.78 -19.85
N LEU A 16 0.27 0.70 -19.38
CA LEU A 16 0.81 -0.64 -19.63
C LEU A 16 -0.12 -1.45 -20.53
N GLN A 17 0.48 -2.25 -21.39
CA GLN A 17 -0.22 -3.13 -22.35
C GLN A 17 -0.99 -4.29 -21.69
N VAL A 18 -1.01 -4.35 -20.36
CA VAL A 18 -1.73 -5.36 -19.59
C VAL A 18 -2.95 -4.72 -18.95
N VAL A 19 -4.12 -5.18 -19.34
CA VAL A 19 -5.39 -4.79 -18.72
C VAL A 19 -5.66 -5.73 -17.56
N LEU A 20 -5.69 -5.18 -16.34
CA LEU A 20 -6.15 -5.88 -15.16
C LEU A 20 -7.54 -5.36 -14.79
N VAL A 21 -8.45 -6.27 -14.52
CA VAL A 21 -9.80 -5.93 -14.08
C VAL A 21 -9.87 -6.13 -12.57
N ALA A 22 -10.31 -5.09 -11.85
CA ALA A 22 -10.50 -5.19 -10.40
C ALA A 22 -11.66 -6.15 -10.09
N ASP A 23 -11.52 -6.96 -9.06
CA ASP A 23 -12.59 -7.86 -8.61
C ASP A 23 -13.78 -7.08 -8.05
N CYS A 24 -13.51 -5.96 -7.38
CA CYS A 24 -14.53 -5.07 -6.83
C CYS A 24 -13.96 -3.65 -6.63
N LEU A 25 -14.83 -2.71 -6.37
CA LEU A 25 -14.44 -1.37 -5.94
C LEU A 25 -14.09 -1.37 -4.45
N LEU A 26 -13.12 -0.55 -4.06
CA LEU A 26 -12.67 -0.47 -2.67
C LEU A 26 -13.83 -0.11 -1.71
N LYS A 27 -14.73 0.78 -2.13
CA LYS A 27 -15.91 1.20 -1.37
C LYS A 27 -16.96 0.10 -1.17
N GLU A 28 -16.88 -0.99 -1.94
CA GLU A 28 -17.79 -2.13 -1.85
C GLU A 28 -17.30 -3.17 -0.85
N LEU A 29 -16.06 -3.02 -0.35
CA LEU A 29 -15.56 -3.89 0.69
C LEU A 29 -16.26 -3.59 2.01
N GLU A 30 -16.64 -4.64 2.71
CA GLU A 30 -17.19 -4.52 4.06
C GLU A 30 -16.18 -3.84 4.99
N SER A 31 -16.69 -2.95 5.84
CA SER A 31 -15.84 -2.10 6.69
C SER A 31 -15.00 -2.87 7.72
N ASP A 32 -15.36 -4.10 8.02
CA ASP A 32 -14.69 -5.00 8.98
C ASP A 32 -13.89 -6.11 8.32
N LEU A 33 -13.89 -6.17 6.98
CA LEU A 33 -13.15 -7.19 6.25
C LEU A 33 -11.63 -7.07 6.50
N LEU A 34 -11.03 -8.19 6.94
CA LEU A 34 -9.59 -8.32 7.15
C LEU A 34 -8.99 -9.33 6.17
N PHE A 35 -7.93 -8.91 5.51
CA PHE A 35 -7.08 -9.75 4.69
C PHE A 35 -5.84 -10.19 5.49
N ASP A 36 -5.16 -11.22 5.06
CA ASP A 36 -3.87 -11.60 5.64
C ASP A 36 -2.75 -10.66 5.23
N ALA A 37 -2.89 -10.06 4.05
CA ALA A 37 -1.97 -9.05 3.55
C ALA A 37 -2.69 -8.01 2.69
N VAL A 38 -2.20 -6.77 2.77
CA VAL A 38 -2.56 -5.67 1.84
C VAL A 38 -1.30 -5.24 1.12
N VAL A 39 -1.34 -5.24 -0.21
CA VAL A 39 -0.20 -4.88 -1.05
C VAL A 39 -0.56 -3.69 -1.93
N LEU A 40 0.21 -2.62 -1.81
CA LEU A 40 0.04 -1.42 -2.62
C LEU A 40 1.00 -1.47 -3.83
N PRO A 41 0.47 -1.48 -5.06
CA PRO A 41 1.29 -1.47 -6.26
C PRO A 41 1.95 -0.11 -6.47
N GLY A 42 3.06 -0.10 -7.20
CA GLY A 42 3.77 1.11 -7.59
C GLY A 42 3.09 1.89 -8.70
N GLY A 43 3.81 2.86 -9.23
CA GLY A 43 3.36 3.81 -10.25
C GLY A 43 3.05 5.17 -9.63
N GLY A 44 3.63 6.26 -10.21
CA GLY A 44 3.56 7.60 -9.60
C GLY A 44 2.12 8.07 -9.36
N LYS A 45 1.29 8.05 -10.39
CA LYS A 45 -0.12 8.49 -10.26
C LYS A 45 -0.95 7.55 -9.38
N GLY A 46 -0.69 6.24 -9.45
CA GLY A 46 -1.33 5.27 -8.59
C GLY A 46 -0.99 5.52 -7.11
N ALA A 47 0.29 5.75 -6.81
CA ALA A 47 0.75 6.05 -5.46
C ALA A 47 0.14 7.34 -4.90
N GLU A 48 0.02 8.40 -5.72
CA GLU A 48 -0.67 9.64 -5.34
C GLU A 48 -2.14 9.38 -4.98
N ASN A 49 -2.85 8.60 -5.80
CA ASN A 49 -4.24 8.25 -5.54
C ASN A 49 -4.39 7.41 -4.26
N LEU A 50 -3.49 6.44 -4.03
CA LEU A 50 -3.48 5.64 -2.81
C LEU A 50 -3.23 6.51 -1.56
N ALA A 51 -2.31 7.49 -1.67
CA ALA A 51 -2.00 8.42 -0.60
C ALA A 51 -3.16 9.39 -0.28
N ALA A 52 -3.97 9.73 -1.28
CA ALA A 52 -5.10 10.65 -1.13
C ALA A 52 -6.40 9.96 -0.67
N SER A 53 -6.53 8.64 -0.84
CA SER A 53 -7.77 7.92 -0.54
C SER A 53 -7.93 7.65 0.95
N GLN A 54 -9.02 8.15 1.52
CA GLN A 54 -9.37 7.89 2.92
C GLN A 54 -9.74 6.42 3.15
N GLU A 55 -10.35 5.77 2.18
CA GLU A 55 -10.70 4.35 2.23
C GLU A 55 -9.44 3.48 2.31
N VAL A 56 -8.42 3.81 1.53
CA VAL A 56 -7.11 3.14 1.62
C VAL A 56 -6.52 3.32 3.01
N GLY A 57 -6.52 4.54 3.54
CA GLY A 57 -6.04 4.82 4.89
C GLY A 57 -6.77 4.03 5.97
N ALA A 58 -8.09 3.91 5.87
CA ALA A 58 -8.90 3.14 6.82
C ALA A 58 -8.55 1.64 6.79
N ILE A 59 -8.40 1.07 5.60
CA ILE A 59 -7.99 -0.34 5.43
C ILE A 59 -6.59 -0.56 5.99
N LEU A 60 -5.63 0.29 5.65
CA LEU A 60 -4.25 0.15 6.13
C LEU A 60 -4.17 0.21 7.65
N ARG A 61 -4.79 1.19 8.31
CA ARG A 61 -4.79 1.32 9.77
C ARG A 61 -5.41 0.09 10.44
N ARG A 62 -6.56 -0.36 9.97
CA ARG A 62 -7.22 -1.55 10.52
C ARG A 62 -6.34 -2.80 10.43
N HIS A 63 -5.66 -3.00 9.30
CA HIS A 63 -4.77 -4.14 9.11
C HIS A 63 -3.50 -4.02 9.96
N GLU A 64 -2.95 -2.81 10.10
CA GLU A 64 -1.81 -2.57 11.00
C GLU A 64 -2.17 -2.90 12.46
N GLU A 65 -3.30 -2.42 12.95
CA GLU A 65 -3.81 -2.67 14.30
C GLU A 65 -4.00 -4.17 14.59
N GLN A 66 -4.36 -4.93 13.58
CA GLN A 66 -4.54 -6.38 13.67
C GLN A 66 -3.25 -7.19 13.38
N GLY A 67 -2.12 -6.51 13.23
CA GLY A 67 -0.83 -7.15 12.99
C GLY A 67 -0.73 -7.87 11.65
N LYS A 68 -1.53 -7.47 10.66
CA LYS A 68 -1.53 -8.04 9.32
C LYS A 68 -0.36 -7.51 8.47
N ILE A 69 -0.05 -8.21 7.40
CA ILE A 69 1.03 -7.84 6.50
C ILE A 69 0.62 -6.64 5.66
N LEU A 70 1.45 -5.60 5.69
CA LEU A 70 1.32 -4.45 4.80
C LEU A 70 2.57 -4.35 3.93
N ALA A 71 2.40 -4.29 2.62
CA ALA A 71 3.47 -4.17 1.67
C ALA A 71 3.19 -3.06 0.66
N ALA A 72 4.24 -2.40 0.20
CA ALA A 72 4.14 -1.35 -0.82
C ALA A 72 5.38 -1.37 -1.70
N VAL A 73 5.22 -1.14 -3.00
CA VAL A 73 6.28 -1.27 -3.99
C VAL A 73 6.56 0.09 -4.65
N CYS A 74 7.84 0.38 -4.93
CA CYS A 74 8.31 1.54 -5.69
C CYS A 74 7.90 2.87 -5.03
N ALA A 75 6.94 3.62 -5.61
CA ALA A 75 6.42 4.87 -5.08
C ALA A 75 5.32 4.68 -4.01
N ALA A 76 4.70 3.52 -3.93
CA ALA A 76 3.56 3.27 -3.05
C ALA A 76 3.85 3.43 -1.55
N PRO A 77 5.09 3.24 -1.02
CA PRO A 77 5.40 3.55 0.37
C PRO A 77 5.07 4.98 0.79
N THR A 78 4.95 5.93 -0.14
CA THR A 78 4.47 7.29 0.14
C THR A 78 3.05 7.31 0.71
N ALA A 79 2.21 6.35 0.33
CA ALA A 79 0.87 6.21 0.90
C ALA A 79 0.91 5.80 2.39
N PHE A 80 1.88 4.99 2.80
CA PHE A 80 2.06 4.67 4.23
C PHE A 80 2.32 5.93 5.04
N LEU A 81 3.12 6.85 4.51
CA LEU A 81 3.38 8.14 5.16
C LEU A 81 2.13 8.97 5.30
N SER A 82 1.38 9.14 4.20
CA SER A 82 0.18 9.96 4.17
C SER A 82 -0.90 9.46 5.14
N HIS A 83 -0.89 8.17 5.44
CA HIS A 83 -1.85 7.52 6.34
C HIS A 83 -1.28 7.18 7.72
N ASP A 84 -0.07 7.64 8.04
CA ASP A 84 0.61 7.40 9.32
C ASP A 84 0.85 5.92 9.65
N ILE A 85 1.08 5.08 8.62
CA ILE A 85 1.28 3.64 8.75
C ILE A 85 2.75 3.30 8.96
N GLY A 86 3.05 2.35 9.85
CA GLY A 86 4.38 1.79 10.05
C GLY A 86 5.36 2.70 10.77
N LYS A 87 4.90 3.65 11.58
CA LYS A 87 5.77 4.54 12.36
C LYS A 87 6.80 3.77 13.18
N GLY A 88 8.06 4.15 13.06
CA GLY A 88 9.18 3.51 13.76
C GLY A 88 9.61 2.16 13.17
N LYS A 89 9.00 1.70 12.09
CA LYS A 89 9.38 0.47 11.37
C LYS A 89 10.44 0.74 10.32
N ASN A 90 11.17 -0.31 9.95
CA ASN A 90 12.04 -0.26 8.78
C ASN A 90 11.19 -0.34 7.52
N ILE A 91 11.37 0.62 6.62
CA ILE A 91 10.66 0.70 5.35
C ILE A 91 11.66 0.87 4.22
N THR A 92 11.31 0.40 3.04
CA THR A 92 12.07 0.64 1.82
C THR A 92 11.19 1.31 0.78
N SER A 93 11.79 2.04 -0.15
CA SER A 93 11.07 2.70 -1.24
C SER A 93 11.97 2.89 -2.44
N TYR A 94 11.41 3.32 -3.55
CA TYR A 94 12.20 3.81 -4.67
C TYR A 94 13.10 4.96 -4.21
N PRO A 95 14.39 4.98 -4.61
CA PRO A 95 15.40 5.90 -4.05
C PRO A 95 15.03 7.39 -4.09
N ALA A 96 14.29 7.84 -5.13
CA ALA A 96 13.89 9.23 -5.25
C ALA A 96 12.99 9.72 -4.10
N PHE A 97 12.30 8.82 -3.40
CA PHE A 97 11.41 9.16 -2.28
C PHE A 97 12.08 9.00 -0.91
N LYS A 98 13.33 8.50 -0.86
CA LYS A 98 14.04 8.19 0.38
C LYS A 98 14.15 9.41 1.32
N ALA A 99 14.57 10.54 0.79
CA ALA A 99 14.76 11.75 1.60
C ALA A 99 13.43 12.23 2.19
N TRP A 100 12.37 12.19 1.41
CA TRP A 100 11.04 12.60 1.82
C TRP A 100 10.48 11.70 2.93
N ILE A 101 10.68 10.39 2.80
CA ILE A 101 10.25 9.41 3.80
C ILE A 101 11.00 9.60 5.14
N ILE A 102 12.31 9.83 5.11
CA ILE A 102 13.12 10.03 6.32
C ILE A 102 12.71 11.31 7.06
N LEU A 103 12.48 12.39 6.30
CA LEU A 103 12.17 13.70 6.88
C LEU A 103 10.81 13.78 7.56
N GLN A 104 9.85 12.97 7.12
CA GLN A 104 8.47 13.11 7.58
C GLN A 104 8.15 12.33 8.87
N LEU A 105 8.73 11.16 9.13
CA LEU A 105 8.17 10.27 10.15
C LEU A 105 9.18 9.43 10.96
N ASN A 106 10.46 9.79 11.03
CA ASN A 106 11.46 8.95 11.73
C ASN A 106 11.52 7.48 11.26
N PHE A 107 11.25 7.22 9.99
CA PHE A 107 11.40 5.89 9.43
C PHE A 107 12.88 5.56 9.21
N ARG A 108 13.25 4.31 9.47
CA ARG A 108 14.51 3.75 9.00
C ARG A 108 14.30 3.23 7.59
N VAL A 109 14.86 3.90 6.59
CA VAL A 109 14.77 3.45 5.20
C VAL A 109 15.93 2.53 4.88
N THR A 110 15.62 1.28 4.60
CA THR A 110 16.58 0.32 4.05
C THR A 110 16.46 0.38 2.52
N VAL A 111 17.53 0.71 1.85
CA VAL A 111 17.61 0.66 0.39
C VAL A 111 18.11 -0.73 0.03
N PRO A 112 17.32 -1.55 -0.68
CA PRO A 112 17.86 -2.79 -1.22
C PRO A 112 18.94 -2.43 -2.24
N ILE A 113 20.09 -3.03 -2.08
CA ILE A 113 21.17 -2.99 -3.08
C ILE A 113 20.80 -4.06 -4.11
N PHE A 114 20.38 -3.63 -5.27
CA PHE A 114 20.21 -4.50 -6.43
C PHE A 114 21.48 -4.46 -7.29
#